data_3e07142752ba65a237fd979084020620
#
_entry.id   3e07142752ba65a237fd979084020620
#
_cell.length_a   1.000
_cell.length_b   1.000
_cell.length_c   1.000
_cell.angle_alpha   90.00
_cell.angle_beta   90.00
_cell.angle_gamma   90.00
#
_symmetry.space_group_name_H-M   'P 1'
#
loop_
_entity.id
_entity.type
_entity.pdbx_description
1 polymer ?
#
loop_
_entity_poly.entity_id
_entity_poly.type
_entity_poly.pdbx_seq_one_letter_code
_entity_poly.pdbx_strand_id
1 'polypeptide(L)'
;MEDKDLLEKFNKSKEAKTMAIAYGGDGHLLDVASCVGNKKGIIPIRNYGLCEKHRGILEAVVEKNDSFKHGLKYSKQHFIDYCLDGKQNVLVGQAKGPISEIVWKGANPTEALRFTVLVDGKEYMKQCIADGIICATALGSHGYFKSVTRTIFNDTESLGLGFIAPTYGLCNLVLKSTSKVKIVLERDAMTMLSGDKCFKEIQCSRGASLDLQLSVEGVALYGYDIFCCPECRRLRNSTIVNDQYFG
;
A
#
# COMPACT_ATOMS: atom_id res chain seq x y z
N MET A 1 -10.93 27.33 -12.22
CA MET A 1 -11.58 26.97 -10.93
C MET A 1 -10.51 26.46 -9.99
N GLU A 2 -10.41 26.97 -8.78
CA GLU A 2 -9.44 26.47 -7.82
C GLU A 2 -9.86 25.08 -7.32
N ASP A 3 -8.89 24.21 -6.97
CA ASP A 3 -9.16 22.83 -6.52
C ASP A 3 -10.07 22.80 -5.27
N LYS A 4 -10.04 23.87 -4.45
CA LYS A 4 -10.94 24.04 -3.30
C LYS A 4 -12.41 24.19 -3.70
N ASP A 5 -12.68 24.95 -4.75
CA ASP A 5 -14.06 25.17 -5.25
C ASP A 5 -14.63 23.87 -5.79
N LEU A 6 -13.80 23.06 -6.44
CA LEU A 6 -14.18 21.74 -6.95
C LEU A 6 -14.57 20.79 -5.82
N LEU A 7 -13.79 20.76 -4.74
CA LEU A 7 -14.07 19.97 -3.54
C LEU A 7 -15.35 20.42 -2.83
N GLU A 8 -15.59 21.72 -2.77
CA GLU A 8 -16.80 22.25 -2.15
C GLU A 8 -18.05 21.86 -2.94
N LYS A 9 -18.00 21.95 -4.28
CA LYS A 9 -19.07 21.46 -5.16
C LYS A 9 -19.31 19.97 -5.00
N PHE A 10 -18.25 19.16 -4.92
CA PHE A 10 -18.37 17.71 -4.69
C PHE A 10 -19.05 17.41 -3.35
N ASN A 11 -18.64 18.07 -2.26
CA ASN A 11 -19.23 17.88 -0.93
C ASN A 11 -20.71 18.23 -0.85
N LYS A 12 -21.20 19.10 -1.73
CA LYS A 12 -22.62 19.46 -1.86
C LYS A 12 -23.41 18.47 -2.72
N SER A 13 -22.75 17.57 -3.45
CA SER A 13 -23.41 16.58 -4.31
C SER A 13 -24.10 15.48 -3.49
N LYS A 14 -25.19 14.89 -4.04
CA LYS A 14 -25.91 13.78 -3.41
C LYS A 14 -25.04 12.56 -3.20
N GLU A 15 -24.07 12.33 -4.07
CA GLU A 15 -23.21 11.15 -4.06
C GLU A 15 -22.05 11.27 -3.06
N ALA A 16 -21.73 12.46 -2.57
CA ALA A 16 -20.76 12.66 -1.51
C ALA A 16 -21.12 11.87 -0.23
N LYS A 17 -22.39 11.55 -0.02
CA LYS A 17 -22.83 10.71 1.12
C LYS A 17 -22.32 9.27 1.04
N THR A 18 -22.05 8.76 -0.16
CA THR A 18 -21.61 7.37 -0.40
C THR A 18 -20.14 7.26 -0.75
N MET A 19 -19.46 8.40 -0.94
CA MET A 19 -18.06 8.47 -1.32
C MET A 19 -17.25 9.27 -0.30
N ALA A 20 -15.98 8.96 -0.19
CA ALA A 20 -15.00 9.75 0.55
C ALA A 20 -14.02 10.41 -0.41
N ILE A 21 -13.54 11.60 -0.10
CA ILE A 21 -12.45 12.24 -0.82
C ILE A 21 -11.19 12.15 0.00
N ALA A 22 -10.12 11.65 -0.61
CA ALA A 22 -8.77 11.73 -0.08
C ALA A 22 -8.03 12.87 -0.78
N TYR A 23 -8.08 14.07 -0.22
CA TYR A 23 -7.43 15.26 -0.77
C TYR A 23 -6.04 15.45 -0.18
N GLY A 24 -5.01 14.98 -0.88
CA GLY A 24 -3.64 15.01 -0.38
C GLY A 24 -2.68 14.14 -1.15
N GLY A 25 -1.63 13.70 -0.46
CA GLY A 25 -0.64 12.73 -0.97
C GLY A 25 -1.01 11.28 -0.67
N ASP A 26 -0.09 10.36 -1.01
CA ASP A 26 -0.27 8.91 -0.78
C ASP A 26 -0.58 8.59 0.68
N GLY A 27 0.12 9.21 1.64
CA GLY A 27 -0.13 9.00 3.05
C GLY A 27 -1.54 9.38 3.50
N HIS A 28 -2.12 10.46 2.94
CA HIS A 28 -3.50 10.82 3.26
C HIS A 28 -4.52 9.86 2.64
N LEU A 29 -4.24 9.34 1.43
CA LEU A 29 -5.04 8.28 0.85
C LEU A 29 -5.10 7.05 1.76
N LEU A 30 -3.97 6.63 2.33
CA LEU A 30 -3.89 5.51 3.26
C LEU A 30 -4.69 5.76 4.55
N ASP A 31 -4.65 7.00 5.10
CA ASP A 31 -5.45 7.37 6.27
C ASP A 31 -6.95 7.26 5.99
N VAL A 32 -7.39 7.84 4.88
CA VAL A 32 -8.81 7.79 4.49
C VAL A 32 -9.23 6.33 4.24
N ALA A 33 -8.40 5.54 3.55
CA ALA A 33 -8.68 4.14 3.29
C ALA A 33 -8.81 3.30 4.57
N SER A 34 -7.95 3.54 5.55
CA SER A 34 -8.04 2.85 6.85
C SER A 34 -9.30 3.20 7.62
N CYS A 35 -9.75 4.45 7.56
CA CYS A 35 -10.98 4.90 8.22
C CYS A 35 -12.25 4.40 7.53
N VAL A 36 -12.26 4.39 6.20
CA VAL A 36 -13.44 4.07 5.39
C VAL A 36 -13.60 2.55 5.20
N GLY A 37 -12.48 1.84 5.07
CA GLY A 37 -12.46 0.41 4.77
C GLY A 37 -13.19 0.10 3.46
N ASN A 38 -13.99 -0.97 3.45
CA ASN A 38 -14.80 -1.38 2.30
C ASN A 38 -16.19 -0.73 2.24
N LYS A 39 -16.50 0.18 3.17
CA LYS A 39 -17.85 0.74 3.33
C LYS A 39 -18.20 1.81 2.30
N LYS A 40 -17.22 2.54 1.80
CA LYS A 40 -17.41 3.64 0.85
C LYS A 40 -16.34 3.59 -0.24
N GLY A 41 -16.69 4.07 -1.43
CA GLY A 41 -15.69 4.37 -2.44
C GLY A 41 -14.86 5.60 -2.07
N ILE A 42 -13.63 5.68 -2.54
CA ILE A 42 -12.73 6.80 -2.33
C ILE A 42 -12.35 7.41 -3.66
N ILE A 43 -12.39 8.75 -3.72
CA ILE A 43 -11.82 9.52 -4.82
C ILE A 43 -10.53 10.17 -4.30
N PRO A 44 -9.35 9.68 -4.70
CA PRO A 44 -8.10 10.30 -4.34
C PRO A 44 -7.82 11.51 -5.24
N ILE A 45 -7.56 12.67 -4.64
CA ILE A 45 -7.25 13.92 -5.35
C ILE A 45 -5.97 14.48 -4.78
N ARG A 46 -4.99 14.77 -5.65
CA ARG A 46 -3.79 15.50 -5.24
C ARG A 46 -4.13 16.93 -4.83
N ASN A 47 -3.55 17.40 -3.74
CA ASN A 47 -3.71 18.78 -3.29
C ASN A 47 -2.81 19.79 -4.03
N TYR A 48 -2.12 19.32 -5.07
CA TYR A 48 -1.24 20.11 -5.93
C TYR A 48 -1.08 19.44 -7.31
N GLY A 49 -0.85 20.26 -8.34
CA GLY A 49 -0.35 19.78 -9.62
C GLY A 49 -1.32 18.92 -10.44
N LEU A 50 -2.62 19.20 -10.41
CA LEU A 50 -3.52 18.64 -11.41
C LEU A 50 -3.23 19.27 -12.77
N CYS A 51 -2.91 18.45 -13.77
CA CYS A 51 -2.83 18.90 -15.14
C CYS A 51 -4.22 19.28 -15.67
N GLU A 52 -4.28 20.15 -16.69
CA GLU A 52 -5.53 20.65 -17.28
C GLU A 52 -6.50 19.51 -17.65
N LYS A 53 -5.98 18.45 -18.26
CA LYS A 53 -6.78 17.27 -18.65
C LYS A 53 -7.52 16.65 -17.48
N HIS A 54 -6.82 16.44 -16.35
CA HIS A 54 -7.43 15.78 -15.18
C HIS A 54 -8.31 16.73 -14.39
N ARG A 55 -7.97 18.02 -14.35
CA ARG A 55 -8.86 19.06 -13.80
C ARG A 55 -10.18 19.10 -14.56
N GLY A 56 -10.14 19.15 -15.89
CA GLY A 56 -11.35 19.17 -16.72
C GLY A 56 -12.22 17.89 -16.55
N ILE A 57 -11.61 16.71 -16.36
CA ILE A 57 -12.35 15.50 -16.06
C ILE A 57 -13.07 15.60 -14.71
N LEU A 58 -12.39 16.05 -13.66
CA LEU A 58 -12.99 16.20 -12.33
C LEU A 58 -14.11 17.27 -12.33
N GLU A 59 -13.91 18.39 -13.02
CA GLU A 59 -14.93 19.44 -13.18
C GLU A 59 -16.18 18.87 -13.87
N ALA A 60 -16.01 18.16 -14.99
CA ALA A 60 -17.11 17.55 -15.72
C ALA A 60 -17.87 16.51 -14.87
N VAL A 61 -17.17 15.75 -14.04
CA VAL A 61 -17.79 14.77 -13.13
C VAL A 61 -18.61 15.44 -12.04
N VAL A 62 -18.11 16.53 -11.47
CA VAL A 62 -18.80 17.29 -10.41
C VAL A 62 -20.04 18.02 -10.93
N GLU A 63 -19.98 18.57 -12.15
CA GLU A 63 -21.08 19.33 -12.75
C GLU A 63 -22.23 18.45 -13.22
N LYS A 64 -21.98 17.23 -13.67
CA LYS A 64 -22.99 16.30 -14.21
C LYS A 64 -23.88 15.62 -13.18
N ASN A 65 -23.67 15.79 -11.91
CA ASN A 65 -24.51 15.45 -10.74
C ASN A 65 -25.13 14.03 -10.62
N ASP A 66 -25.37 13.29 -11.69
CA ASP A 66 -26.10 12.01 -11.66
C ASP A 66 -25.23 10.80 -12.00
N SER A 67 -23.98 11.00 -12.42
CA SER A 67 -23.12 9.89 -12.85
C SER A 67 -21.61 10.20 -12.78
N PHE A 68 -21.18 10.95 -11.76
CA PHE A 68 -19.76 11.30 -11.66
C PHE A 68 -18.84 10.07 -11.64
N LYS A 69 -19.31 8.90 -11.19
CA LYS A 69 -18.58 7.64 -11.27
C LYS A 69 -18.27 7.21 -12.71
N HIS A 70 -19.11 7.58 -13.68
CA HIS A 70 -18.93 7.14 -15.06
C HIS A 70 -17.74 7.80 -15.78
N GLY A 71 -17.23 8.92 -15.26
CA GLY A 71 -16.04 9.58 -15.80
C GLY A 71 -14.74 9.11 -15.16
N LEU A 72 -14.80 8.40 -14.04
CA LEU A 72 -13.64 7.96 -13.27
C LEU A 72 -13.44 6.45 -13.40
N LYS A 73 -12.20 6.04 -13.69
CA LYS A 73 -11.83 4.64 -13.75
C LYS A 73 -11.90 3.99 -12.36
N TYR A 74 -12.69 2.94 -12.24
CA TYR A 74 -12.75 2.12 -11.04
C TYR A 74 -11.51 1.25 -10.90
N SER A 75 -10.98 1.14 -9.69
CA SER A 75 -9.93 0.21 -9.30
C SER A 75 -10.19 -0.31 -7.89
N LYS A 76 -10.19 -1.62 -7.71
CA LYS A 76 -10.24 -2.22 -6.37
C LYS A 76 -8.82 -2.43 -5.88
N GLN A 77 -8.51 -1.89 -4.72
CA GLN A 77 -7.24 -2.14 -4.04
C GLN A 77 -7.49 -3.09 -2.87
N HIS A 78 -6.92 -4.27 -2.94
CA HIS A 78 -7.10 -5.31 -1.94
C HIS A 78 -6.35 -4.99 -0.65
N PHE A 79 -6.85 -5.48 0.49
CA PHE A 79 -6.10 -5.52 1.73
C PHE A 79 -5.09 -6.68 1.69
N ILE A 80 -4.08 -6.63 2.56
CA ILE A 80 -3.24 -7.79 2.87
C ILE A 80 -3.77 -8.37 4.18
N ASP A 81 -4.35 -9.56 4.15
CA ASP A 81 -4.66 -10.30 5.37
C ASP A 81 -3.38 -10.87 5.95
N TYR A 82 -3.19 -10.70 7.26
CA TYR A 82 -2.02 -11.22 7.93
C TYR A 82 -2.35 -11.82 9.29
N CYS A 83 -1.57 -12.81 9.70
CA CYS A 83 -1.62 -13.40 11.02
C CYS A 83 -0.20 -13.61 11.52
N LEU A 84 0.17 -13.01 12.64
CA LEU A 84 1.46 -13.23 13.31
C LEU A 84 1.25 -14.11 14.54
N ASP A 85 1.84 -15.31 14.53
CA ASP A 85 1.96 -16.18 15.68
C ASP A 85 3.35 -16.04 16.30
N GLY A 86 3.44 -15.31 17.39
CA GLY A 86 4.68 -15.07 18.14
C GLY A 86 5.14 -16.22 19.03
N LYS A 87 4.37 -17.34 19.15
CA LYS A 87 4.60 -18.51 20.00
C LYS A 87 4.76 -18.27 21.51
N GLN A 88 4.46 -17.09 21.99
CA GLN A 88 4.38 -16.77 23.42
C GLN A 88 2.98 -16.27 23.82
N ASN A 89 1.93 -16.98 23.40
CA ASN A 89 0.52 -16.69 23.74
C ASN A 89 -0.03 -15.33 23.25
N VAL A 90 0.56 -14.71 22.27
CA VAL A 90 0.02 -13.46 21.70
C VAL A 90 -0.30 -13.68 20.23
N LEU A 91 -1.55 -14.00 19.93
CA LEU A 91 -2.15 -13.79 18.62
C LEU A 91 -2.16 -12.26 18.38
N VAL A 92 -1.16 -11.76 17.68
CA VAL A 92 -1.16 -10.36 17.25
C VAL A 92 -2.00 -10.26 15.99
N GLY A 93 -3.31 -10.27 16.20
CA GLY A 93 -4.33 -9.72 15.36
C GLY A 93 -4.51 -10.29 13.95
N GLN A 94 -5.63 -10.94 13.73
CA GLN A 94 -6.31 -10.93 12.45
C GLN A 94 -6.97 -9.54 12.30
N ALA A 95 -6.28 -8.60 11.69
CA ALA A 95 -6.83 -7.29 11.38
C ALA A 95 -7.04 -7.20 9.87
N LYS A 96 -8.01 -6.41 9.43
CA LYS A 96 -7.99 -5.89 8.05
C LYS A 96 -6.65 -5.21 7.88
N GLY A 97 -5.82 -5.80 7.04
CA GLY A 97 -4.44 -5.36 6.86
C GLY A 97 -4.34 -4.10 6.03
N PRO A 98 -3.12 -3.66 5.75
CA PRO A 98 -2.87 -2.50 4.91
C PRO A 98 -3.33 -2.73 3.47
N ILE A 99 -3.65 -1.64 2.78
CA ILE A 99 -3.92 -1.67 1.33
C ILE A 99 -2.65 -1.43 0.51
N SER A 100 -1.55 -1.02 1.13
CA SER A 100 -0.29 -0.80 0.43
C SER A 100 0.68 -1.94 0.68
N GLU A 101 1.30 -1.98 1.83
CA GLU A 101 2.37 -2.94 2.11
C GLU A 101 2.43 -3.29 3.61
N ILE A 102 2.96 -4.48 3.88
CA ILE A 102 3.33 -4.92 5.22
C ILE A 102 4.81 -5.24 5.25
N VAL A 103 5.50 -4.78 6.30
CA VAL A 103 6.91 -5.00 6.52
C VAL A 103 7.11 -5.73 7.85
N TRP A 104 7.85 -6.83 7.82
CA TRP A 104 8.31 -7.53 9.02
C TRP A 104 9.83 -7.58 9.01
N LYS A 105 10.46 -6.91 9.96
CA LYS A 105 11.92 -6.77 10.03
C LYS A 105 12.45 -6.83 11.45
N GLY A 106 13.77 -7.00 11.60
CA GLY A 106 14.46 -6.88 12.89
C GLY A 106 14.28 -5.48 13.48
N ALA A 107 14.03 -5.40 14.79
CA ALA A 107 14.01 -4.14 15.51
C ALA A 107 15.42 -3.63 15.80
N ASN A 108 16.39 -4.54 15.98
CA ASN A 108 17.80 -4.20 16.15
C ASN A 108 18.47 -4.02 14.78
N PRO A 109 18.93 -2.83 14.40
CA PRO A 109 19.55 -2.58 13.10
C PRO A 109 20.92 -3.27 12.90
N THR A 110 21.50 -3.82 13.96
CA THR A 110 22.79 -4.54 13.90
C THR A 110 22.64 -6.05 13.73
N GLU A 111 21.39 -6.54 13.72
CA GLU A 111 21.10 -7.97 13.66
C GLU A 111 20.12 -8.30 12.52
N ALA A 112 20.59 -9.05 11.54
CA ALA A 112 19.71 -9.59 10.49
C ALA A 112 18.79 -10.67 11.07
N LEU A 113 17.58 -10.79 10.53
CA LEU A 113 16.68 -11.91 10.81
C LEU A 113 17.16 -13.18 10.09
N ARG A 114 16.80 -14.32 10.65
CA ARG A 114 16.92 -15.64 9.99
C ARG A 114 15.55 -16.26 9.91
N PHE A 115 15.12 -16.60 8.72
CA PHE A 115 13.77 -17.12 8.49
C PHE A 115 13.70 -18.04 7.27
N THR A 116 12.71 -18.91 7.27
CA THR A 116 12.33 -19.74 6.13
C THR A 116 11.06 -19.16 5.52
N VAL A 117 10.98 -19.16 4.20
CA VAL A 117 9.82 -18.68 3.43
C VAL A 117 9.17 -19.84 2.71
N LEU A 118 7.86 -19.99 2.92
CA LEU A 118 7.01 -20.92 2.19
C LEU A 118 6.02 -20.15 1.33
N VAL A 119 5.80 -20.62 0.11
CA VAL A 119 4.77 -20.10 -0.81
C VAL A 119 3.88 -21.29 -1.19
N ASP A 120 2.57 -21.14 -0.94
CA ASP A 120 1.58 -22.21 -1.18
C ASP A 120 1.97 -23.55 -0.52
N GLY A 121 2.52 -23.46 0.71
CA GLY A 121 2.95 -24.61 1.50
C GLY A 121 4.27 -25.25 1.05
N LYS A 122 4.89 -24.76 -0.02
CA LYS A 122 6.20 -25.24 -0.52
C LYS A 122 7.31 -24.31 -0.06
N GLU A 123 8.43 -24.88 0.38
CA GLU A 123 9.61 -24.12 0.74
C GLU A 123 10.17 -23.40 -0.50
N TYR A 124 10.11 -22.07 -0.47
CA TYR A 124 10.72 -21.22 -1.49
C TYR A 124 12.18 -20.90 -1.13
N MET A 125 12.42 -20.58 0.14
CA MET A 125 13.75 -20.24 0.64
C MET A 125 13.91 -20.72 2.08
N LYS A 126 14.97 -21.47 2.35
CA LYS A 126 15.34 -21.94 3.68
C LYS A 126 16.48 -21.13 4.27
N GLN A 127 16.35 -20.80 5.55
CA GLN A 127 17.38 -20.08 6.31
C GLN A 127 17.86 -18.78 5.64
N CYS A 128 16.93 -18.02 5.08
CA CYS A 128 17.22 -16.71 4.55
C CYS A 128 17.77 -15.79 5.65
N ILE A 129 18.82 -15.04 5.34
CA ILE A 129 19.38 -14.00 6.20
C ILE A 129 19.14 -12.66 5.52
N ALA A 130 18.35 -11.81 6.15
CA ALA A 130 18.00 -10.47 5.66
C ALA A 130 17.56 -9.58 6.83
N ASP A 131 17.55 -8.29 6.65
CA ASP A 131 17.01 -7.38 7.68
C ASP A 131 15.50 -7.58 7.87
N GLY A 132 14.80 -8.08 6.86
CA GLY A 132 13.38 -8.39 6.91
C GLY A 132 12.79 -8.73 5.55
N ILE A 133 11.46 -8.74 5.54
CA ILE A 133 10.64 -8.93 4.33
C ILE A 133 9.66 -7.79 4.17
N ILE A 134 9.23 -7.58 2.94
CA ILE A 134 8.16 -6.68 2.57
C ILE A 134 7.18 -7.40 1.64
N CYS A 135 5.90 -7.29 1.96
CA CYS A 135 4.83 -7.82 1.14
C CYS A 135 3.94 -6.67 0.70
N ALA A 136 3.64 -6.54 -0.58
CA ALA A 136 2.95 -5.39 -1.14
C ALA A 136 1.81 -5.76 -2.08
N THR A 137 0.76 -4.95 -2.08
CA THR A 137 -0.26 -4.91 -3.13
C THR A 137 0.26 -4.14 -4.35
N ALA A 138 -0.52 -4.09 -5.43
CA ALA A 138 -0.20 -3.24 -6.57
C ALA A 138 0.00 -1.77 -6.16
N LEU A 139 -0.84 -1.25 -5.25
CA LEU A 139 -0.69 0.11 -4.71
C LEU A 139 0.64 0.28 -3.98
N GLY A 140 0.98 -0.62 -3.07
CA GLY A 140 2.21 -0.60 -2.29
C GLY A 140 3.47 -0.82 -3.13
N SER A 141 3.34 -1.49 -4.30
CA SER A 141 4.49 -1.72 -5.17
C SER A 141 5.16 -0.42 -5.67
N HIS A 142 4.47 0.70 -5.62
CA HIS A 142 5.00 2.02 -5.96
C HIS A 142 5.69 2.73 -4.80
N GLY A 143 5.58 2.23 -3.57
CA GLY A 143 6.12 2.78 -2.33
C GLY A 143 7.48 2.21 -1.92
N TYR A 144 7.57 1.77 -0.67
CA TYR A 144 8.80 1.20 -0.10
C TYR A 144 9.21 -0.11 -0.77
N PHE A 145 8.22 -0.92 -1.21
CA PHE A 145 8.49 -2.12 -2.00
C PHE A 145 9.38 -1.82 -3.22
N LYS A 146 9.06 -0.75 -4.00
CA LYS A 146 9.91 -0.31 -5.11
C LYS A 146 11.33 0.04 -4.68
N SER A 147 11.50 0.70 -3.55
CA SER A 147 12.82 1.10 -3.05
C SER A 147 13.67 -0.10 -2.71
N VAL A 148 13.06 -1.15 -2.16
CA VAL A 148 13.71 -2.41 -1.78
C VAL A 148 13.99 -3.30 -2.99
N THR A 149 12.98 -3.50 -3.85
CA THR A 149 12.99 -4.57 -4.87
C THR A 149 13.31 -4.08 -6.27
N ARG A 150 13.25 -2.77 -6.53
CA ARG A 150 13.30 -2.15 -7.86
C ARG A 150 12.19 -2.61 -8.81
N THR A 151 11.15 -3.25 -8.27
CA THR A 151 10.02 -3.81 -9.01
C THR A 151 8.75 -3.01 -8.72
N ILE A 152 7.93 -2.83 -9.74
CA ILE A 152 6.55 -2.33 -9.63
C ILE A 152 5.63 -3.25 -10.42
N PHE A 153 4.39 -3.37 -9.99
CA PHE A 153 3.34 -4.08 -10.73
C PHE A 153 2.00 -3.35 -10.56
N ASN A 154 1.15 -3.44 -11.58
CA ASN A 154 -0.12 -2.71 -11.63
C ASN A 154 -1.34 -3.65 -11.56
N ASP A 155 -1.12 -4.96 -11.63
CA ASP A 155 -2.18 -5.93 -11.49
C ASP A 155 -2.63 -6.01 -10.03
N THR A 156 -3.88 -5.60 -9.77
CA THR A 156 -4.45 -5.57 -8.42
C THR A 156 -4.71 -6.97 -7.86
N GLU A 157 -4.71 -8.01 -8.71
CA GLU A 157 -4.83 -9.41 -8.33
C GLU A 157 -3.45 -10.07 -8.07
N SER A 158 -2.43 -9.27 -7.82
CA SER A 158 -1.07 -9.73 -7.54
C SER A 158 -0.59 -9.30 -6.16
N LEU A 159 0.24 -10.15 -5.55
CA LEU A 159 0.89 -9.92 -4.26
C LEU A 159 2.41 -9.96 -4.45
N GLY A 160 3.10 -8.86 -4.13
CA GLY A 160 4.55 -8.78 -4.17
C GLY A 160 5.19 -9.27 -2.88
N LEU A 161 6.27 -10.05 -2.98
CA LEU A 161 7.13 -10.42 -1.87
C LEU A 161 8.56 -9.99 -2.18
N GLY A 162 9.16 -9.21 -1.28
CA GLY A 162 10.53 -8.73 -1.39
C GLY A 162 11.32 -8.96 -0.11
N PHE A 163 12.65 -8.89 -0.23
CA PHE A 163 13.60 -9.10 0.86
C PHE A 163 14.39 -7.82 1.11
N ILE A 164 14.46 -7.40 2.37
CA ILE A 164 15.17 -6.17 2.78
C ILE A 164 16.61 -6.53 3.11
N ALA A 165 17.55 -5.99 2.33
CA ALA A 165 18.99 -6.22 2.50
C ALA A 165 19.37 -7.70 2.69
N PRO A 166 18.97 -8.61 1.78
CA PRO A 166 19.33 -10.02 1.89
C PRO A 166 20.83 -10.21 1.68
N THR A 167 21.44 -11.14 2.43
CA THR A 167 22.88 -11.46 2.31
C THR A 167 23.23 -12.20 1.03
N TYR A 168 22.23 -12.78 0.37
CA TYR A 168 22.37 -13.49 -0.91
C TYR A 168 21.44 -12.84 -1.94
N GLY A 169 21.77 -13.02 -3.23
CA GLY A 169 20.93 -12.55 -4.32
C GLY A 169 19.60 -13.31 -4.38
N LEU A 170 18.60 -12.83 -3.67
CA LEU A 170 17.25 -13.39 -3.69
C LEU A 170 16.41 -12.71 -4.75
N CYS A 171 15.62 -13.49 -5.47
CA CYS A 171 14.63 -12.95 -6.39
C CYS A 171 13.40 -12.50 -5.61
N ASN A 172 12.94 -11.29 -5.91
CA ASN A 172 11.62 -10.85 -5.48
C ASN A 172 10.55 -11.58 -6.28
N LEU A 173 9.39 -11.82 -5.68
CA LEU A 173 8.29 -12.53 -6.31
C LEU A 173 7.11 -11.61 -6.54
N VAL A 174 6.40 -11.81 -7.65
CA VAL A 174 5.04 -11.33 -7.86
C VAL A 174 4.16 -12.56 -7.98
N LEU A 175 3.30 -12.75 -6.99
CA LEU A 175 2.49 -13.93 -6.77
C LEU A 175 1.04 -13.69 -7.18
N LYS A 176 0.29 -14.75 -7.41
CA LYS A 176 -1.16 -14.68 -7.68
C LYS A 176 -1.90 -14.21 -6.43
N SER A 177 -3.10 -13.63 -6.62
CA SER A 177 -4.00 -13.25 -5.52
C SER A 177 -4.37 -14.40 -4.58
N THR A 178 -4.34 -15.63 -5.08
CA THR A 178 -4.66 -16.84 -4.30
C THR A 178 -3.48 -17.41 -3.53
N SER A 179 -2.26 -16.93 -3.77
CA SER A 179 -1.05 -17.46 -3.11
C SER A 179 -1.02 -17.07 -1.63
N LYS A 180 -0.55 -18.03 -0.83
CA LYS A 180 -0.31 -17.87 0.60
C LYS A 180 1.18 -17.85 0.88
N VAL A 181 1.64 -16.83 1.58
CA VAL A 181 3.02 -16.70 2.00
C VAL A 181 3.10 -16.94 3.50
N LYS A 182 4.02 -17.80 3.93
CA LYS A 182 4.33 -18.04 5.32
C LYS A 182 5.81 -17.83 5.56
N ILE A 183 6.15 -16.99 6.53
CA ILE A 183 7.52 -16.72 6.96
C ILE A 183 7.69 -17.27 8.37
N VAL A 184 8.71 -18.09 8.61
CA VAL A 184 8.97 -18.74 9.90
C VAL A 184 10.34 -18.33 10.41
N LEU A 185 10.41 -17.75 11.61
CA LEU A 185 11.68 -17.38 12.24
C LEU A 185 12.47 -18.63 12.67
N GLU A 186 13.77 -18.61 12.39
CA GLU A 186 14.70 -19.69 12.75
C GLU A 186 15.42 -19.46 14.07
N ARG A 187 15.28 -18.25 14.66
CA ARG A 187 15.82 -17.89 15.98
C ARG A 187 14.94 -16.83 16.64
N ASP A 188 15.10 -16.68 17.95
CA ASP A 188 14.48 -15.60 18.70
C ASP A 188 14.95 -14.23 18.17
N ALA A 189 14.04 -13.29 18.09
CA ALA A 189 14.34 -11.93 17.64
C ALA A 189 13.33 -10.91 18.18
N MET A 190 13.80 -9.71 18.47
CA MET A 190 12.94 -8.55 18.56
C MET A 190 12.61 -8.08 17.14
N THR A 191 11.36 -8.04 16.80
CA THR A 191 10.90 -7.72 15.44
C THR A 191 10.00 -6.49 15.43
N MET A 192 9.91 -5.84 14.28
CA MET A 192 8.96 -4.78 13.98
C MET A 192 8.03 -5.25 12.86
N LEU A 193 6.73 -5.23 13.13
CA LEU A 193 5.69 -5.41 12.12
C LEU A 193 5.05 -4.06 11.84
N SER A 194 5.07 -3.61 10.60
CA SER A 194 4.44 -2.38 10.18
C SER A 194 3.60 -2.57 8.91
N GLY A 195 2.50 -1.83 8.81
CA GLY A 195 1.66 -1.80 7.63
C GLY A 195 0.96 -0.45 7.54
N ASP A 196 0.96 0.17 6.35
CA ASP A 196 0.54 1.55 6.12
C ASP A 196 1.16 2.50 7.17
N LYS A 197 0.38 2.98 8.14
CA LYS A 197 0.86 3.89 9.20
C LYS A 197 0.92 3.25 10.59
N CYS A 198 0.64 1.97 10.69
CA CYS A 198 0.69 1.26 11.97
C CYS A 198 2.00 0.48 12.10
N PHE A 199 2.58 0.49 13.29
CA PHE A 199 3.70 -0.40 13.59
C PHE A 199 3.61 -0.95 15.00
N LYS A 200 4.22 -2.13 15.22
CA LYS A 200 4.35 -2.77 16.53
C LYS A 200 5.73 -3.42 16.64
N GLU A 201 6.36 -3.27 17.81
CA GLU A 201 7.51 -4.06 18.19
C GLU A 201 7.03 -5.32 18.94
N ILE A 202 7.60 -6.47 18.59
CA ILE A 202 7.14 -7.76 19.08
C ILE A 202 8.35 -8.67 19.30
N GLN A 203 8.51 -9.15 20.55
CA GLN A 203 9.46 -10.22 20.83
C GLN A 203 8.91 -11.52 20.24
N CYS A 204 9.61 -12.08 19.30
CA CYS A 204 9.25 -13.33 18.64
C CYS A 204 10.23 -14.44 19.01
N SER A 205 9.71 -15.61 19.35
CA SER A 205 10.52 -16.81 19.60
C SER A 205 10.81 -17.55 18.28
N ARG A 206 11.82 -18.40 18.30
CA ARG A 206 12.09 -19.35 17.20
C ARG A 206 10.82 -20.11 16.85
N GLY A 207 10.51 -20.18 15.56
CA GLY A 207 9.32 -20.79 15.00
C GLY A 207 8.09 -19.90 15.03
N ALA A 208 8.18 -18.64 15.51
CA ALA A 208 7.17 -17.64 15.25
C ALA A 208 6.96 -17.49 13.76
N SER A 209 5.71 -17.29 13.33
CA SER A 209 5.40 -17.21 11.90
C SER A 209 4.49 -16.05 11.57
N LEU A 210 4.72 -15.47 10.39
CA LEU A 210 3.86 -14.49 9.76
C LEU A 210 3.24 -15.12 8.52
N ASP A 211 1.92 -15.27 8.53
CA ASP A 211 1.14 -15.72 7.39
C ASP A 211 0.56 -14.50 6.68
N LEU A 212 0.63 -14.45 5.34
CA LEU A 212 0.22 -13.34 4.49
C LEU A 212 -0.54 -13.86 3.27
N GLN A 213 -1.60 -13.17 2.90
CA GLN A 213 -2.33 -13.38 1.64
C GLN A 213 -3.03 -12.11 1.20
N LEU A 214 -3.36 -12.02 -0.10
CA LEU A 214 -4.21 -10.95 -0.58
C LEU A 214 -5.65 -11.21 -0.14
N SER A 215 -6.30 -10.22 0.46
CA SER A 215 -7.67 -10.33 0.92
C SER A 215 -8.65 -10.31 -0.25
N VAL A 216 -9.76 -11.00 -0.12
CA VAL A 216 -10.91 -10.83 -1.04
C VAL A 216 -11.58 -9.46 -0.85
N GLU A 217 -11.42 -8.84 0.32
CA GLU A 217 -11.88 -7.48 0.61
C GLU A 217 -10.87 -6.44 0.12
N GLY A 218 -11.35 -5.22 -0.06
CA GLY A 218 -10.49 -4.12 -0.50
C GLY A 218 -11.24 -2.80 -0.51
N VAL A 219 -10.54 -1.76 -0.88
CA VAL A 219 -11.06 -0.41 -1.01
C VAL A 219 -11.37 -0.11 -2.48
N ALA A 220 -12.53 0.45 -2.75
CA ALA A 220 -12.91 0.93 -4.06
C ALA A 220 -12.32 2.32 -4.31
N LEU A 221 -11.40 2.45 -5.26
CA LEU A 221 -10.85 3.73 -5.69
C LEU A 221 -11.45 4.14 -7.04
N TYR A 222 -11.79 5.41 -7.18
CA TYR A 222 -12.28 5.99 -8.41
C TYR A 222 -11.36 7.12 -8.86
N GLY A 223 -10.80 7.03 -10.07
CA GLY A 223 -9.83 7.99 -10.59
C GLY A 223 -8.42 7.83 -10.02
N TYR A 224 -8.03 6.62 -9.61
CA TYR A 224 -6.67 6.35 -9.13
C TYR A 224 -5.61 6.56 -10.21
N ASP A 225 -5.95 6.33 -11.47
CA ASP A 225 -5.12 6.65 -12.63
C ASP A 225 -4.83 8.16 -12.75
N ILE A 226 -5.81 9.01 -12.42
CA ILE A 226 -5.63 10.47 -12.32
C ILE A 226 -4.67 10.81 -11.18
N PHE A 227 -4.85 10.18 -10.03
CA PHE A 227 -3.99 10.36 -8.86
C PHE A 227 -2.53 9.96 -9.14
N CYS A 228 -2.32 8.95 -9.97
CA CYS A 228 -1.00 8.45 -10.37
C CYS A 228 -0.46 9.05 -11.69
N CYS A 229 -1.15 10.00 -12.30
CA CYS A 229 -0.78 10.60 -13.57
C CYS A 229 0.68 11.10 -13.60
N PRO A 230 1.50 10.66 -14.59
CA PRO A 230 2.88 11.08 -14.70
C PRO A 230 3.05 12.59 -14.88
N GLU A 231 2.14 13.23 -15.61
CA GLU A 231 2.17 14.68 -15.82
C GLU A 231 1.87 15.45 -14.53
N CYS A 232 0.85 15.05 -13.77
CA CYS A 232 0.57 15.60 -12.45
C CYS A 232 1.76 15.41 -11.49
N ARG A 233 2.45 14.27 -11.59
CA ARG A 233 3.66 14.01 -10.81
C ARG A 233 4.81 14.93 -11.21
N ARG A 234 4.98 15.20 -12.51
CA ARG A 234 5.99 16.13 -13.02
C ARG A 234 5.71 17.56 -12.56
N LEU A 235 4.47 18.02 -12.66
CA LEU A 235 4.06 19.35 -12.16
C LEU A 235 4.36 19.50 -10.67
N ARG A 236 4.07 18.48 -9.88
CA ARG A 236 4.44 18.46 -8.46
C ARG A 236 5.94 18.65 -8.24
N ASN A 237 6.75 17.89 -8.96
CA ASN A 237 8.21 17.92 -8.78
C ASN A 237 8.79 19.27 -9.20
N SER A 238 8.23 19.92 -10.23
CA SER A 238 8.66 21.27 -10.65
C SER A 238 8.34 22.35 -9.60
N THR A 239 7.33 22.14 -8.75
CA THR A 239 7.03 23.07 -7.65
C THR A 239 7.88 22.81 -6.39
N ILE A 240 8.53 21.65 -6.29
CA ILE A 240 9.41 21.29 -5.17
C ILE A 240 10.88 21.60 -5.48
N VAL A 241 11.27 21.58 -6.75
CA VAL A 241 12.60 22.02 -7.17
C VAL A 241 12.65 23.53 -7.07
N ASN A 242 13.14 24.01 -5.93
CA ASN A 242 13.41 25.41 -5.71
C ASN A 242 14.49 25.85 -6.70
N ASP A 243 14.20 26.83 -7.56
CA ASP A 243 15.16 27.43 -8.51
C ASP A 243 16.46 27.93 -7.84
N GLN A 244 16.49 28.00 -6.50
CA GLN A 244 17.64 28.37 -5.69
C GLN A 244 18.83 27.41 -5.75
N TYR A 245 18.63 26.17 -6.24
CA TYR A 245 19.72 25.17 -6.34
C TYR A 245 20.30 25.01 -7.75
N PHE A 246 19.75 25.71 -8.75
CA PHE A 246 20.18 25.65 -10.16
C PHE A 246 20.41 27.03 -10.78
N GLY A 247 20.65 28.03 -9.94
CA GLY A 247 21.10 29.36 -10.36
C GLY A 247 22.61 29.44 -10.45
#